data_560e03febf3abfd8946472dfc072a6b2
#
_entry.id   560e03febf3abfd8946472dfc072a6b2
#
_cell.length_a   1.000
_cell.length_b   1.000
_cell.length_c   1.000
_cell.angle_alpha   90.00
_cell.angle_beta   90.00
_cell.angle_gamma   90.00
#
_symmetry.space_group_name_H-M   'P 1'
#
loop_
_entity.id
_entity.type
_entity.pdbx_description
1 polymer ?
#
loop_
_entity_poly.entity_id
_entity_poly.type
_entity_poly.pdbx_seq_one_letter_code
_entity_poly.pdbx_strand_id
1 'polypeptide(L)'
;RLTSRYIRSSQWPDIVSDAQSALNRFVEPPNEDIVDADTKHPFDRIYHYAHMGKKDLKKYRDKYIETKKRGFKKYFENIEAHPLTKDQIEACIIDEDNNLVLAGAGTGKTSTMVGRAGFLLESKQAKPESILMLAFTKEASKEMQERMQQRINRDDVSISTFHKLGINIISKVEGVKPSISKYAEDNDSKDSIFKQDVSKWIDELLEEDSYKDKVIKYFEDYLFVEKSPFDFKTQGEYFTYIEADEIRTFKGEKVKGHG
;
A
#
# COMPACT_ATOMS: atom_id res chain seq x y z
N ARG A 1 -6.29 2.04 32.80
CA ARG A 1 -5.76 2.42 31.46
C ARG A 1 -6.33 1.56 30.30
N LEU A 2 -6.74 0.28 30.52
CA LEU A 2 -7.29 -0.59 29.46
C LEU A 2 -8.61 -0.09 28.87
N THR A 3 -9.47 0.56 29.65
CA THR A 3 -10.80 1.02 29.20
C THR A 3 -10.79 2.13 28.13
N SER A 4 -9.64 2.71 27.81
CA SER A 4 -9.51 3.81 26.85
C SER A 4 -8.92 3.40 25.50
N ARG A 5 -8.54 2.12 25.32
CA ARG A 5 -7.91 1.62 24.10
C ARG A 5 -8.71 0.51 23.45
N TYR A 6 -8.60 0.39 22.14
CA TYR A 6 -9.05 -0.79 21.41
C TYR A 6 -8.20 -2.00 21.79
N ILE A 7 -8.81 -3.17 22.00
CA ILE A 7 -8.08 -4.42 22.23
C ILE A 7 -7.95 -5.15 20.91
N ARG A 8 -6.73 -5.22 20.38
CA ARG A 8 -6.39 -5.95 19.15
C ARG A 8 -6.44 -7.46 19.36
N SER A 9 -6.60 -8.21 18.27
CA SER A 9 -6.66 -9.66 18.33
C SER A 9 -5.39 -10.30 18.87
N SER A 10 -4.21 -9.74 18.55
CA SER A 10 -2.92 -10.18 19.08
C SER A 10 -2.75 -9.92 20.59
N GLN A 11 -3.36 -8.84 21.11
CA GLN A 11 -3.21 -8.43 22.50
C GLN A 11 -4.14 -9.18 23.45
N TRP A 12 -5.27 -9.69 22.93
CA TRP A 12 -6.29 -10.28 23.79
C TRP A 12 -5.82 -11.51 24.56
N PRO A 13 -5.10 -12.51 23.98
CA PRO A 13 -4.60 -13.64 24.74
C PRO A 13 -3.69 -13.25 25.90
N ASP A 14 -2.80 -12.28 25.69
CA ASP A 14 -1.88 -11.79 26.73
C ASP A 14 -2.64 -11.11 27.88
N ILE A 15 -3.64 -10.26 27.54
CA ILE A 15 -4.47 -9.60 28.55
C ILE A 15 -5.22 -10.62 29.42
N VAL A 16 -5.77 -11.68 28.80
CA VAL A 16 -6.47 -12.74 29.52
C VAL A 16 -5.49 -13.52 30.40
N SER A 17 -4.32 -13.90 29.86
CA SER A 17 -3.27 -14.63 30.60
C SER A 17 -2.73 -13.83 31.78
N ASP A 18 -2.46 -12.54 31.58
CA ASP A 18 -1.99 -11.65 32.66
C ASP A 18 -3.04 -11.50 33.77
N ALA A 19 -4.30 -11.37 33.38
CA ALA A 19 -5.41 -11.27 34.34
C ALA A 19 -5.61 -12.58 35.11
N GLN A 20 -5.52 -13.74 34.45
CA GLN A 20 -5.56 -15.05 35.10
C GLN A 20 -4.39 -15.23 36.07
N SER A 21 -3.18 -14.86 35.65
CA SER A 21 -1.99 -14.91 36.49
C SER A 21 -2.11 -14.01 37.72
N ALA A 22 -2.75 -12.85 37.57
CA ALA A 22 -3.02 -11.97 38.69
C ALA A 22 -4.04 -12.59 39.66
N LEU A 23 -5.13 -13.20 39.16
CA LEU A 23 -6.12 -13.89 40.01
C LEU A 23 -5.52 -15.06 40.75
N ASN A 24 -4.65 -15.84 40.15
CA ASN A 24 -4.01 -17.01 40.78
C ASN A 24 -3.10 -16.64 41.98
N ARG A 25 -2.82 -15.35 42.19
CA ARG A 25 -2.10 -14.87 43.38
C ARG A 25 -3.02 -14.70 44.62
N PHE A 26 -4.32 -14.71 44.37
CA PHE A 26 -5.30 -14.68 45.46
C PHE A 26 -5.68 -16.12 45.78
N VAL A 27 -5.46 -16.55 47.03
CA VAL A 27 -5.79 -17.91 47.51
C VAL A 27 -7.31 -18.08 47.61
N GLU A 28 -8.03 -17.01 47.92
CA GLU A 28 -9.51 -16.93 47.99
C GLU A 28 -9.97 -15.59 47.41
N PRO A 29 -11.17 -15.52 46.81
CA PRO A 29 -11.74 -14.25 46.41
C PRO A 29 -11.88 -13.33 47.67
N PRO A 30 -11.62 -12.02 47.53
CA PRO A 30 -11.72 -11.12 48.67
C PRO A 30 -13.14 -11.15 49.24
N ASN A 31 -13.23 -11.31 50.55
CA ASN A 31 -14.51 -11.29 51.27
C ASN A 31 -15.18 -9.92 51.08
N GLU A 32 -16.42 -9.90 50.56
CA GLU A 32 -17.15 -8.68 50.25
C GLU A 32 -17.34 -7.74 51.47
N ASP A 33 -17.32 -8.30 52.68
CA ASP A 33 -17.45 -7.55 53.91
C ASP A 33 -16.18 -6.83 54.38
N ILE A 34 -15.03 -7.20 53.82
CA ILE A 34 -13.70 -6.70 54.25
C ILE A 34 -13.09 -5.75 53.21
N VAL A 35 -13.55 -5.79 51.97
CA VAL A 35 -12.96 -5.04 50.84
C VAL A 35 -13.73 -3.75 50.63
N ASP A 36 -13.03 -2.60 50.77
CA ASP A 36 -13.61 -1.31 50.43
C ASP A 36 -13.95 -1.19 48.92
N ALA A 37 -14.80 -0.22 48.57
CA ALA A 37 -15.25 -0.01 47.20
C ALA A 37 -14.09 0.25 46.22
N ASP A 38 -13.01 0.85 46.68
CA ASP A 38 -11.84 1.18 45.86
C ASP A 38 -11.04 -0.06 45.49
N THR A 39 -11.05 -1.09 46.34
CA THR A 39 -10.37 -2.38 46.10
C THR A 39 -11.27 -3.36 45.32
N LYS A 40 -12.57 -3.35 45.53
CA LYS A 40 -13.55 -4.19 44.84
C LYS A 40 -13.53 -3.93 43.32
N HIS A 41 -13.59 -2.68 42.92
CA HIS A 41 -13.60 -2.32 41.50
C HIS A 41 -12.37 -2.82 40.68
N PRO A 42 -11.12 -2.71 41.13
CA PRO A 42 -9.97 -3.31 40.47
C PRO A 42 -10.05 -4.84 40.36
N PHE A 43 -10.50 -5.52 41.42
CA PHE A 43 -10.65 -6.97 41.42
C PHE A 43 -11.69 -7.45 40.41
N ASP A 44 -12.89 -6.84 40.39
CA ASP A 44 -13.95 -7.16 39.42
C ASP A 44 -13.48 -6.98 38.00
N ARG A 45 -12.66 -5.98 37.74
CA ARG A 45 -12.07 -5.75 36.42
C ARG A 45 -11.07 -6.84 36.02
N ILE A 46 -10.18 -7.25 36.95
CA ILE A 46 -9.24 -8.34 36.70
C ILE A 46 -10.00 -9.63 36.44
N TYR A 47 -11.01 -9.92 37.29
CA TYR A 47 -11.88 -11.09 37.12
C TYR A 47 -12.58 -11.11 35.75
N HIS A 48 -13.14 -9.96 35.36
CA HIS A 48 -13.78 -9.81 34.03
C HIS A 48 -12.81 -10.08 32.89
N TYR A 49 -11.61 -9.51 32.92
CA TYR A 49 -10.61 -9.75 31.87
C TYR A 49 -10.09 -11.20 31.86
N ALA A 50 -9.90 -11.82 33.01
CA ALA A 50 -9.46 -13.21 33.11
C ALA A 50 -10.47 -14.20 32.50
N HIS A 51 -11.76 -13.86 32.50
CA HIS A 51 -12.83 -14.69 31.96
C HIS A 51 -13.41 -14.15 30.65
N MET A 52 -12.75 -13.17 30.02
CA MET A 52 -13.21 -12.53 28.80
C MET A 52 -13.18 -13.50 27.62
N GLY A 53 -14.35 -13.88 27.11
CA GLY A 53 -14.52 -14.69 25.91
C GLY A 53 -14.61 -13.82 24.65
N LYS A 54 -14.65 -14.47 23.47
CA LYS A 54 -14.80 -13.79 22.16
C LYS A 54 -16.03 -12.89 22.08
N LYS A 55 -17.14 -13.29 22.70
CA LYS A 55 -18.38 -12.47 22.74
C LYS A 55 -18.19 -11.19 23.57
N ASP A 56 -17.46 -11.28 24.66
CA ASP A 56 -17.21 -10.13 25.54
C ASP A 56 -16.20 -9.17 24.90
N LEU A 57 -15.18 -9.70 24.24
CA LEU A 57 -14.27 -8.92 23.43
C LEU A 57 -15.02 -8.12 22.35
N LYS A 58 -15.98 -8.76 21.64
CA LYS A 58 -16.80 -8.07 20.66
C LYS A 58 -17.62 -6.94 21.29
N LYS A 59 -18.32 -7.21 22.41
CA LYS A 59 -19.10 -6.17 23.15
C LYS A 59 -18.19 -5.01 23.59
N TYR A 60 -16.99 -5.32 24.06
CA TYR A 60 -16.01 -4.30 24.45
C TYR A 60 -15.64 -3.41 23.26
N ARG A 61 -15.33 -4.01 22.10
CA ARG A 61 -14.97 -3.31 20.86
C ARG A 61 -16.12 -2.43 20.35
N ASP A 62 -17.34 -2.97 20.32
CA ASP A 62 -18.54 -2.24 19.91
C ASP A 62 -18.75 -1.01 20.82
N LYS A 63 -18.63 -1.19 22.14
CA LYS A 63 -18.73 -0.08 23.11
C LYS A 63 -17.61 0.96 22.92
N TYR A 64 -16.39 0.52 22.63
CA TYR A 64 -15.26 1.41 22.34
C TYR A 64 -15.55 2.26 21.10
N ILE A 65 -15.96 1.63 19.99
CA ILE A 65 -16.28 2.30 18.74
C ILE A 65 -17.38 3.36 18.96
N GLU A 66 -18.48 3.00 19.62
CA GLU A 66 -19.57 3.93 19.88
C GLU A 66 -19.16 5.09 20.80
N THR A 67 -18.29 4.84 21.76
CA THR A 67 -17.74 5.88 22.62
C THR A 67 -16.87 6.86 21.84
N LYS A 68 -16.02 6.34 20.93
CA LYS A 68 -15.16 7.17 20.08
C LYS A 68 -15.97 7.95 19.05
N LYS A 69 -16.97 7.34 18.42
CA LYS A 69 -17.90 8.04 17.50
C LYS A 69 -18.52 9.26 18.18
N ARG A 70 -19.01 9.08 19.39
CA ARG A 70 -19.62 10.20 20.17
C ARG A 70 -18.60 11.25 20.57
N GLY A 71 -17.44 10.83 21.08
CA GLY A 71 -16.39 11.74 21.54
C GLY A 71 -15.75 12.58 20.44
N PHE A 72 -15.66 12.03 19.23
CA PHE A 72 -15.04 12.67 18.06
C PHE A 72 -16.05 13.07 16.97
N LYS A 73 -17.34 13.20 17.34
CA LYS A 73 -18.41 13.55 16.39
C LYS A 73 -18.07 14.79 15.57
N LYS A 74 -17.71 15.90 16.21
CA LYS A 74 -17.36 17.16 15.55
C LYS A 74 -16.16 17.01 14.62
N TYR A 75 -15.18 16.19 14.98
CA TYR A 75 -14.02 15.88 14.15
C TYR A 75 -14.46 15.21 12.84
N PHE A 76 -15.24 14.12 12.92
CA PHE A 76 -15.67 13.37 11.73
C PHE A 76 -16.67 14.12 10.85
N GLU A 77 -17.40 15.08 11.40
CA GLU A 77 -18.30 15.95 10.63
C GLU A 77 -17.57 17.01 9.84
N ASN A 78 -16.35 17.42 10.24
CA ASN A 78 -15.63 18.55 9.68
C ASN A 78 -14.30 18.20 9.01
N ILE A 79 -13.87 16.94 9.03
CA ILE A 79 -12.56 16.54 8.52
C ILE A 79 -12.46 16.61 6.99
N GLU A 80 -13.58 16.52 6.29
CA GLU A 80 -13.68 16.61 4.84
C GLU A 80 -14.77 17.62 4.42
N ALA A 81 -14.84 17.91 3.12
CA ALA A 81 -15.89 18.81 2.57
C ALA A 81 -17.32 18.29 2.84
N HIS A 82 -17.45 16.97 2.94
CA HIS A 82 -18.69 16.29 3.35
C HIS A 82 -18.40 15.39 4.56
N PRO A 83 -19.34 15.27 5.51
CA PRO A 83 -19.21 14.40 6.66
C PRO A 83 -18.88 12.95 6.24
N LEU A 84 -18.00 12.29 6.98
CA LEU A 84 -17.73 10.88 6.76
C LEU A 84 -18.96 10.03 7.04
N THR A 85 -19.18 8.99 6.24
CA THR A 85 -20.24 8.00 6.47
C THR A 85 -19.98 7.19 7.73
N LYS A 86 -21.00 6.49 8.23
CA LYS A 86 -20.85 5.62 9.40
C LYS A 86 -19.76 4.57 9.24
N ASP A 87 -19.70 3.94 8.07
CA ASP A 87 -18.71 2.89 7.77
C ASP A 87 -17.29 3.47 7.67
N GLN A 88 -17.14 4.67 7.08
CA GLN A 88 -15.87 5.37 7.03
C GLN A 88 -15.38 5.77 8.43
N ILE A 89 -16.29 6.24 9.30
CA ILE A 89 -15.96 6.55 10.70
C ILE A 89 -15.52 5.29 11.44
N GLU A 90 -16.21 4.16 11.27
CA GLU A 90 -15.79 2.88 11.86
C GLU A 90 -14.41 2.46 11.37
N ALA A 91 -14.15 2.55 10.07
CA ALA A 91 -12.84 2.25 9.49
C ALA A 91 -11.72 3.15 10.06
N CYS A 92 -12.03 4.40 10.43
CA CYS A 92 -11.08 5.29 11.11
C CYS A 92 -10.80 4.88 12.56
N ILE A 93 -11.79 4.34 13.26
CA ILE A 93 -11.72 4.05 14.73
C ILE A 93 -11.17 2.65 15.02
N ILE A 94 -11.52 1.65 14.19
CA ILE A 94 -11.08 0.26 14.39
C ILE A 94 -9.55 0.19 14.31
N ASP A 95 -8.92 -0.31 15.36
CA ASP A 95 -7.47 -0.39 15.49
C ASP A 95 -7.00 -1.84 15.67
N GLU A 96 -7.38 -2.71 14.72
CA GLU A 96 -6.86 -4.08 14.63
C GLU A 96 -5.41 -4.12 14.14
N ASP A 97 -4.75 -5.27 14.33
CA ASP A 97 -3.38 -5.50 13.85
C ASP A 97 -3.28 -5.30 12.32
N ASN A 98 -4.29 -5.78 11.59
CA ASN A 98 -4.42 -5.60 10.15
C ASN A 98 -5.86 -5.17 9.81
N ASN A 99 -5.99 -4.05 9.10
CA ASN A 99 -7.28 -3.54 8.65
C ASN A 99 -7.32 -3.52 7.12
N LEU A 100 -8.31 -4.16 6.52
CA LEU A 100 -8.59 -4.08 5.10
C LEU A 100 -9.89 -3.30 4.88
N VAL A 101 -9.81 -2.19 4.15
CA VAL A 101 -10.97 -1.39 3.76
C VAL A 101 -11.25 -1.59 2.27
N LEU A 102 -12.38 -2.21 1.96
CA LEU A 102 -12.84 -2.39 0.60
C LEU A 102 -13.74 -1.23 0.19
N ALA A 103 -13.38 -0.54 -0.88
CA ALA A 103 -14.09 0.63 -1.34
C ALA A 103 -14.00 0.77 -2.87
N GLY A 104 -15.12 1.04 -3.52
CA GLY A 104 -15.20 1.31 -4.96
C GLY A 104 -14.52 2.61 -5.38
N ALA A 105 -14.45 2.89 -6.67
CA ALA A 105 -13.97 4.17 -7.17
C ALA A 105 -14.92 5.31 -6.70
N GLY A 106 -14.37 6.45 -6.30
CA GLY A 106 -15.15 7.62 -5.85
C GLY A 106 -15.83 7.49 -4.48
N THR A 107 -15.69 6.38 -3.76
CA THR A 107 -16.36 6.16 -2.46
C THR A 107 -15.63 6.77 -1.25
N GLY A 108 -14.61 7.60 -1.46
CA GLY A 108 -13.92 8.31 -0.38
C GLY A 108 -12.79 7.53 0.29
N LYS A 109 -12.08 6.64 -0.44
CA LYS A 109 -10.89 5.92 0.10
C LYS A 109 -9.86 6.88 0.70
N THR A 110 -9.48 7.91 -0.04
CA THR A 110 -8.50 8.91 0.42
C THR A 110 -9.02 9.67 1.65
N SER A 111 -10.30 10.04 1.66
CA SER A 111 -10.94 10.71 2.81
C SER A 111 -10.92 9.82 4.06
N THR A 112 -11.15 8.51 3.90
CA THR A 112 -11.06 7.56 5.02
C THR A 112 -9.63 7.44 5.54
N MET A 113 -8.62 7.40 4.66
CA MET A 113 -7.21 7.33 5.07
C MET A 113 -6.76 8.60 5.81
N VAL A 114 -7.09 9.78 5.28
CA VAL A 114 -6.82 11.07 5.93
C VAL A 114 -7.57 11.18 7.26
N GLY A 115 -8.86 10.79 7.27
CA GLY A 115 -9.68 10.75 8.48
C GLY A 115 -9.11 9.85 9.56
N ARG A 116 -8.59 8.65 9.18
CA ARG A 116 -7.94 7.73 10.12
C ARG A 116 -6.64 8.30 10.68
N ALA A 117 -5.75 8.81 9.82
CA ALA A 117 -4.49 9.40 10.25
C ALA A 117 -4.73 10.55 11.23
N GLY A 118 -5.63 11.47 10.90
CA GLY A 118 -5.98 12.55 11.77
C GLY A 118 -6.65 12.11 13.07
N PHE A 119 -7.53 11.10 13.05
CA PHE A 119 -8.12 10.54 14.25
C PHE A 119 -7.08 9.94 15.22
N LEU A 120 -6.07 9.23 14.68
CA LEU A 120 -4.99 8.67 15.48
C LEU A 120 -4.16 9.77 16.17
N LEU A 121 -3.91 10.87 15.47
CA LEU A 121 -3.20 12.03 16.01
C LEU A 121 -4.05 12.78 17.06
N GLU A 122 -5.29 13.12 16.74
CA GLU A 122 -6.20 13.89 17.59
C GLU A 122 -6.55 13.13 18.87
N SER A 123 -6.74 11.82 18.76
CA SER A 123 -6.98 10.94 19.90
C SER A 123 -5.71 10.59 20.69
N LYS A 124 -4.54 11.08 20.27
CA LYS A 124 -3.22 10.81 20.88
C LYS A 124 -2.88 9.31 20.94
N GLN A 125 -3.36 8.53 19.98
CA GLN A 125 -3.05 7.10 19.85
C GLN A 125 -1.74 6.87 19.11
N ALA A 126 -1.40 7.77 18.20
CA ALA A 126 -0.13 7.74 17.46
C ALA A 126 0.52 9.13 17.47
N LYS A 127 1.84 9.13 17.30
CA LYS A 127 2.61 10.34 17.04
C LYS A 127 2.85 10.47 15.53
N PRO A 128 3.05 11.69 14.98
CA PRO A 128 3.26 11.88 13.54
C PRO A 128 4.37 11.00 12.96
N GLU A 129 5.50 10.89 13.64
CA GLU A 129 6.65 10.11 13.24
C GLU A 129 6.40 8.58 13.22
N SER A 130 5.30 8.12 13.84
CA SER A 130 4.89 6.71 13.82
C SER A 130 3.83 6.40 12.77
N ILE A 131 3.43 7.40 11.97
CA ILE A 131 2.46 7.22 10.88
C ILE A 131 3.19 7.32 9.54
N LEU A 132 3.05 6.27 8.74
CA LEU A 132 3.48 6.26 7.35
C LEU A 132 2.27 6.02 6.44
N MET A 133 2.01 6.96 5.55
CA MET A 133 0.98 6.83 4.52
C MET A 133 1.65 6.57 3.16
N LEU A 134 1.20 5.55 2.46
CA LEU A 134 1.76 5.19 1.15
C LEU A 134 0.69 5.29 0.07
N ALA A 135 1.05 5.92 -1.03
CA ALA A 135 0.25 6.00 -2.23
C ALA A 135 0.94 5.30 -3.40
N PHE A 136 0.17 4.89 -4.39
CA PHE A 136 0.71 4.25 -5.58
C PHE A 136 1.38 5.26 -6.52
N THR A 137 0.75 6.42 -6.72
CA THR A 137 1.27 7.45 -7.64
C THR A 137 1.79 8.68 -6.91
N LYS A 138 2.63 9.48 -7.58
CA LYS A 138 3.14 10.75 -7.08
C LYS A 138 1.99 11.74 -6.83
N GLU A 139 1.01 11.78 -7.74
CA GLU A 139 -0.17 12.64 -7.66
C GLU A 139 -1.03 12.30 -6.45
N ALA A 140 -1.32 11.01 -6.21
CA ALA A 140 -2.08 10.58 -5.05
C ALA A 140 -1.34 10.87 -3.72
N SER A 141 -0.01 10.73 -3.70
CA SER A 141 0.82 11.11 -2.55
C SER A 141 0.74 12.60 -2.27
N LYS A 142 0.80 13.43 -3.30
CA LYS A 142 0.69 14.90 -3.20
C LYS A 142 -0.71 15.31 -2.73
N GLU A 143 -1.77 14.73 -3.30
CA GLU A 143 -3.15 14.97 -2.88
C GLU A 143 -3.37 14.65 -1.39
N MET A 144 -2.85 13.50 -0.91
CA MET A 144 -2.92 13.16 0.51
C MET A 144 -2.19 14.18 1.39
N GLN A 145 -1.01 14.63 0.96
CA GLN A 145 -0.23 15.63 1.70
C GLN A 145 -0.96 16.97 1.79
N GLU A 146 -1.53 17.45 0.68
CA GLU A 146 -2.35 18.66 0.63
C GLU A 146 -3.58 18.55 1.54
N ARG A 147 -4.27 17.40 1.52
CA ARG A 147 -5.43 17.17 2.40
C ARG A 147 -5.04 17.11 3.88
N MET A 148 -3.94 16.46 4.23
CA MET A 148 -3.42 16.46 5.62
C MET A 148 -3.14 17.88 6.09
N GLN A 149 -2.47 18.69 5.26
CA GLN A 149 -2.19 20.09 5.59
C GLN A 149 -3.47 20.93 5.71
N GLN A 150 -4.37 20.85 4.75
CA GLN A 150 -5.58 21.68 4.69
C GLN A 150 -6.63 21.31 5.75
N ARG A 151 -6.78 20.01 6.06
CA ARG A 151 -7.86 19.49 6.89
C ARG A 151 -7.46 19.27 8.35
N ILE A 152 -6.19 18.90 8.57
CA ILE A 152 -5.68 18.53 9.89
C ILE A 152 -4.63 19.54 10.36
N ASN A 153 -4.18 20.42 9.47
CA ASN A 153 -3.08 21.37 9.70
C ASN A 153 -1.79 20.66 10.15
N ARG A 154 -1.45 19.55 9.46
CA ARG A 154 -0.27 18.72 9.75
C ARG A 154 0.51 18.44 8.48
N ASP A 155 1.81 18.70 8.54
CA ASP A 155 2.81 18.44 7.49
C ASP A 155 3.93 17.49 7.96
N ASP A 156 3.85 17.07 9.22
CA ASP A 156 4.84 16.26 9.91
C ASP A 156 4.59 14.74 9.80
N VAL A 157 3.53 14.33 9.10
CA VAL A 157 3.26 12.92 8.80
C VAL A 157 4.00 12.48 7.55
N SER A 158 4.66 11.32 7.60
CA SER A 158 5.36 10.76 6.44
C SER A 158 4.36 10.27 5.38
N ILE A 159 4.32 10.94 4.23
CA ILE A 159 3.49 10.57 3.08
C ILE A 159 4.38 10.42 1.86
N SER A 160 4.37 9.25 1.21
CA SER A 160 5.22 9.01 0.05
C SER A 160 4.67 7.92 -0.86
N THR A 161 5.34 7.70 -2.00
CA THR A 161 5.11 6.51 -2.82
C THR A 161 6.01 5.36 -2.36
N PHE A 162 5.66 4.12 -2.72
CA PHE A 162 6.51 2.94 -2.45
C PHE A 162 7.92 3.11 -3.02
N HIS A 163 8.06 3.66 -4.23
CA HIS A 163 9.37 3.92 -4.85
C HIS A 163 10.20 4.90 -4.02
N LYS A 164 9.60 6.02 -3.60
CA LYS A 164 10.31 7.02 -2.77
C LYS A 164 10.69 6.45 -1.41
N LEU A 165 9.82 5.63 -0.81
CA LEU A 165 10.14 4.93 0.44
C LEU A 165 11.33 3.99 0.26
N GLY A 166 11.34 3.17 -0.81
CA GLY A 166 12.44 2.26 -1.12
C GLY A 166 13.77 3.01 -1.28
N ILE A 167 13.79 4.09 -2.07
CA ILE A 167 14.99 4.95 -2.22
C ILE A 167 15.46 5.51 -0.88
N ASN A 168 14.54 5.97 -0.03
CA ASN A 168 14.88 6.51 1.29
C ASN A 168 15.48 5.44 2.21
N ILE A 169 14.95 4.21 2.18
CA ILE A 169 15.47 3.09 2.96
C ILE A 169 16.89 2.74 2.50
N ILE A 170 17.10 2.57 1.19
CA ILE A 170 18.42 2.27 0.61
C ILE A 170 19.40 3.39 0.98
N SER A 171 19.02 4.64 0.76
CA SER A 171 19.86 5.80 1.10
C SER A 171 20.26 5.82 2.58
N LYS A 172 19.34 5.43 3.46
CA LYS A 172 19.62 5.39 4.91
C LYS A 172 20.54 4.24 5.31
N VAL A 173 20.42 3.10 4.65
CA VAL A 173 21.23 1.90 4.93
C VAL A 173 22.62 2.04 4.34
N GLU A 174 22.74 2.52 3.11
CA GLU A 174 24.00 2.63 2.39
C GLU A 174 24.75 3.96 2.67
N GLY A 175 24.08 4.92 3.32
CA GLY A 175 24.65 6.26 3.60
C GLY A 175 24.74 7.16 2.37
N VAL A 176 24.37 6.67 1.18
CA VAL A 176 24.42 7.40 -0.10
C VAL A 176 23.06 7.27 -0.81
N LYS A 177 22.58 8.38 -1.36
CA LYS A 177 21.34 8.35 -2.14
C LYS A 177 21.61 7.62 -3.47
N PRO A 178 20.88 6.54 -3.77
CA PRO A 178 21.05 5.81 -5.03
C PRO A 178 20.74 6.72 -6.22
N SER A 179 21.54 6.60 -7.29
CA SER A 179 21.22 7.24 -8.55
C SER A 179 20.06 6.50 -9.22
N ILE A 180 19.08 7.23 -9.69
CA ILE A 180 17.99 6.67 -10.47
C ILE A 180 18.45 6.63 -11.93
N SER A 181 18.23 5.49 -12.62
CA SER A 181 18.52 5.37 -14.05
C SER A 181 17.80 6.47 -14.84
N LYS A 182 18.48 7.04 -15.84
CA LYS A 182 17.87 8.01 -16.76
C LYS A 182 16.62 7.48 -17.49
N TYR A 183 16.43 6.16 -17.50
CA TYR A 183 15.26 5.49 -18.10
C TYR A 183 14.09 5.28 -17.14
N ALA A 184 14.23 5.56 -15.84
CA ALA A 184 13.21 5.26 -14.84
C ALA A 184 11.94 6.15 -14.94
N GLU A 185 12.03 7.27 -15.62
CA GLU A 185 10.91 8.19 -15.87
C GLU A 185 10.59 8.29 -17.38
N ASP A 186 11.22 7.41 -18.19
CA ASP A 186 11.07 7.42 -19.63
C ASP A 186 9.69 6.86 -20.03
N ASN A 187 9.03 7.55 -20.95
CA ASN A 187 7.72 7.16 -21.46
C ASN A 187 7.88 6.21 -22.65
N ASP A 188 6.88 5.38 -22.89
CA ASP A 188 6.82 4.49 -24.06
C ASP A 188 6.59 5.23 -25.40
N SER A 189 6.98 6.47 -25.49
CA SER A 189 6.88 7.28 -26.71
C SER A 189 7.95 6.86 -27.74
N LYS A 190 7.73 7.23 -29.01
CA LYS A 190 8.71 7.00 -30.09
C LYS A 190 10.04 7.73 -29.83
N ASP A 191 9.96 8.84 -29.10
CA ASP A 191 11.11 9.72 -28.79
C ASP A 191 11.73 9.42 -27.41
N SER A 192 11.40 8.28 -26.81
CA SER A 192 11.94 7.92 -25.50
C SER A 192 13.46 7.77 -25.56
N ILE A 193 14.15 8.26 -24.53
CA ILE A 193 15.62 8.17 -24.41
C ILE A 193 16.07 6.71 -24.49
N PHE A 194 15.29 5.81 -23.89
CA PHE A 194 15.58 4.37 -23.93
C PHE A 194 15.57 3.83 -25.37
N LYS A 195 14.53 4.16 -26.15
CA LYS A 195 14.43 3.70 -27.55
C LYS A 195 15.55 4.27 -28.42
N GLN A 196 15.89 5.55 -28.23
CA GLN A 196 17.00 6.18 -28.94
C GLN A 196 18.34 5.51 -28.60
N ASP A 197 18.62 5.27 -27.31
CA ASP A 197 19.86 4.63 -26.91
C ASP A 197 19.92 3.17 -27.39
N VAL A 198 18.80 2.42 -27.33
CA VAL A 198 18.75 1.05 -27.87
C VAL A 198 18.99 1.03 -29.36
N SER A 199 18.37 1.94 -30.14
CA SER A 199 18.62 2.06 -31.57
C SER A 199 20.10 2.33 -31.87
N LYS A 200 20.69 3.28 -31.14
CA LYS A 200 22.11 3.59 -31.29
C LYS A 200 23.01 2.39 -30.98
N TRP A 201 22.74 1.65 -29.93
CA TRP A 201 23.51 0.44 -29.59
C TRP A 201 23.35 -0.66 -30.64
N ILE A 202 22.16 -0.82 -31.22
CA ILE A 202 21.93 -1.76 -32.32
C ILE A 202 22.73 -1.32 -33.53
N ASP A 203 22.72 -0.04 -33.89
CA ASP A 203 23.48 0.50 -35.00
C ASP A 203 25.00 0.26 -34.82
N GLU A 204 25.52 0.56 -33.59
CA GLU A 204 26.91 0.30 -33.25
C GLU A 204 27.28 -1.19 -33.33
N LEU A 205 26.41 -2.09 -32.87
CA LEU A 205 26.63 -3.54 -32.98
C LEU A 205 26.56 -4.05 -34.42
N LEU A 206 25.73 -3.44 -35.24
CA LEU A 206 25.63 -3.78 -36.69
C LEU A 206 26.84 -3.32 -37.49
N GLU A 207 27.76 -2.55 -36.95
CA GLU A 207 29.07 -2.29 -37.57
C GLU A 207 29.98 -3.54 -37.56
N GLU A 208 29.76 -4.48 -36.63
CA GLU A 208 30.50 -5.73 -36.52
C GLU A 208 29.90 -6.82 -37.41
N ASP A 209 30.69 -7.34 -38.38
CA ASP A 209 30.26 -8.40 -39.32
C ASP A 209 29.80 -9.65 -38.58
N SER A 210 30.47 -10.03 -37.49
CA SER A 210 30.08 -11.17 -36.65
C SER A 210 28.71 -11.03 -36.01
N TYR A 211 28.29 -9.81 -35.75
CA TYR A 211 26.95 -9.50 -35.19
C TYR A 211 25.90 -9.49 -36.30
N LYS A 212 26.22 -8.91 -37.46
CA LYS A 212 25.34 -8.96 -38.65
C LYS A 212 24.98 -10.40 -39.00
N ASP A 213 25.97 -11.30 -39.06
CA ASP A 213 25.74 -12.70 -39.36
C ASP A 213 24.81 -13.38 -38.35
N LYS A 214 24.92 -13.04 -37.03
CA LYS A 214 24.03 -13.55 -36.02
C LYS A 214 22.61 -13.03 -36.18
N VAL A 215 22.46 -11.76 -36.53
CA VAL A 215 21.16 -11.14 -36.77
C VAL A 215 20.48 -11.73 -37.97
N ILE A 216 21.23 -11.88 -39.09
CA ILE A 216 20.75 -12.54 -40.33
C ILE A 216 20.28 -13.97 -40.01
N LYS A 217 21.12 -14.73 -39.31
CA LYS A 217 20.77 -16.09 -38.89
C LYS A 217 19.55 -16.15 -38.00
N TYR A 218 19.37 -15.18 -37.04
CA TYR A 218 18.17 -15.07 -36.23
C TYR A 218 16.92 -14.83 -37.09
N PHE A 219 17.01 -13.95 -38.09
CA PHE A 219 15.92 -13.70 -39.02
C PHE A 219 15.60 -14.95 -39.88
N GLU A 220 16.62 -15.67 -40.34
CA GLU A 220 16.45 -16.93 -41.10
C GLU A 220 15.81 -18.02 -40.21
N ASP A 221 16.25 -18.17 -38.97
CA ASP A 221 15.83 -19.26 -38.09
C ASP A 221 14.45 -18.99 -37.42
N TYR A 222 14.11 -17.72 -37.14
CA TYR A 222 13.00 -17.37 -36.30
C TYR A 222 11.95 -16.40 -36.90
N LEU A 223 12.35 -15.58 -37.88
CA LEU A 223 11.47 -14.60 -38.51
C LEU A 223 11.28 -14.93 -40.01
N PHE A 224 10.94 -16.17 -40.31
CA PHE A 224 10.77 -16.62 -41.67
C PHE A 224 9.71 -15.79 -42.42
N VAL A 225 10.17 -14.86 -43.22
CA VAL A 225 9.36 -14.11 -44.18
C VAL A 225 9.56 -14.77 -45.52
N GLU A 226 8.51 -15.02 -46.30
CA GLU A 226 8.61 -15.64 -47.60
C GLU A 226 9.55 -14.87 -48.57
N LYS A 227 9.77 -13.57 -48.28
CA LYS A 227 10.69 -12.72 -49.03
C LYS A 227 11.77 -12.15 -48.12
N SER A 228 13.01 -12.24 -48.58
CA SER A 228 14.18 -11.66 -47.95
C SER A 228 14.16 -10.11 -48.03
N PRO A 229 14.77 -9.37 -47.08
CA PRO A 229 14.96 -7.93 -47.21
C PRO A 229 15.62 -7.51 -48.52
N PHE A 230 16.43 -8.39 -49.11
CA PHE A 230 17.14 -8.16 -50.37
C PHE A 230 16.25 -8.30 -51.61
N ASP A 231 15.02 -8.82 -51.47
CA ASP A 231 14.05 -8.94 -52.57
C ASP A 231 13.29 -7.63 -52.82
N PHE A 232 13.52 -6.60 -52.01
CA PHE A 232 12.86 -5.30 -52.10
C PHE A 232 13.84 -4.21 -52.57
N LYS A 233 13.31 -3.25 -53.36
CA LYS A 233 14.13 -2.15 -53.87
C LYS A 233 14.46 -1.10 -52.84
N THR A 234 13.62 -0.96 -51.81
CA THR A 234 13.78 0.02 -50.71
C THR A 234 13.43 -0.60 -49.38
N GLN A 235 14.04 -0.07 -48.32
CA GLN A 235 13.76 -0.47 -46.96
C GLN A 235 12.29 -0.22 -46.58
N GLY A 236 11.67 0.82 -47.11
CA GLY A 236 10.25 1.12 -46.91
C GLY A 236 9.30 0.07 -47.47
N GLU A 237 9.60 -0.47 -48.68
CA GLU A 237 8.83 -1.57 -49.25
C GLU A 237 8.91 -2.83 -48.39
N TYR A 238 10.06 -3.13 -47.83
CA TYR A 238 10.25 -4.27 -46.93
C TYR A 238 9.46 -4.08 -45.60
N PHE A 239 9.50 -2.90 -45.00
CA PHE A 239 8.70 -2.63 -43.80
C PHE A 239 7.20 -2.70 -44.05
N THR A 240 6.72 -2.16 -45.18
CA THR A 240 5.32 -2.28 -45.59
C THR A 240 4.91 -3.75 -45.77
N TYR A 241 5.78 -4.57 -46.31
CA TYR A 241 5.56 -6.02 -46.45
C TYR A 241 5.51 -6.75 -45.11
N ILE A 242 6.34 -6.36 -44.12
CA ILE A 242 6.35 -6.94 -42.77
C ILE A 242 5.12 -6.49 -41.95
N GLU A 243 4.70 -5.24 -42.13
CA GLU A 243 3.53 -4.65 -41.44
C GLU A 243 2.19 -5.15 -42.01
N ALA A 244 2.19 -5.56 -43.28
CA ALA A 244 1.02 -6.23 -43.84
C ALA A 244 0.78 -7.54 -43.08
N ASP A 245 -0.47 -7.84 -42.77
CA ASP A 245 -0.95 -8.98 -41.94
C ASP A 245 -0.66 -10.35 -42.61
N GLU A 246 0.61 -10.58 -42.99
CA GLU A 246 1.04 -11.75 -43.69
C GLU A 246 1.37 -12.94 -42.78
N ILE A 247 1.07 -14.14 -43.25
CA ILE A 247 1.34 -15.41 -42.56
C ILE A 247 2.84 -15.64 -42.51
N ARG A 248 3.41 -15.64 -41.29
CA ARG A 248 4.83 -15.94 -41.06
C ARG A 248 5.01 -17.40 -40.68
N THR A 249 6.12 -18.01 -41.07
CA THR A 249 6.49 -19.37 -40.66
C THR A 249 7.51 -19.29 -39.52
N PHE A 250 7.20 -19.94 -38.37
CA PHE A 250 8.13 -20.13 -37.29
C PHE A 250 8.41 -21.62 -37.14
N LYS A 251 9.67 -22.04 -37.34
CA LYS A 251 10.07 -23.46 -37.29
C LYS A 251 9.19 -24.39 -38.17
N GLY A 252 8.80 -23.93 -39.33
CA GLY A 252 7.96 -24.71 -40.27
C GLY A 252 6.45 -24.67 -39.98
N GLU A 253 6.00 -23.99 -38.94
CA GLU A 253 4.58 -23.77 -38.68
C GLU A 253 4.15 -22.37 -39.12
N LYS A 254 3.01 -22.26 -39.80
CA LYS A 254 2.43 -20.99 -40.21
C LYS A 254 1.84 -20.26 -38.99
N VAL A 255 2.41 -19.14 -38.59
CA VAL A 255 1.90 -18.26 -37.53
C VAL A 255 1.41 -16.93 -38.09
N LYS A 256 0.25 -16.50 -37.63
CA LYS A 256 -0.27 -15.17 -37.96
C LYS A 256 0.62 -14.11 -37.34
N GLY A 257 1.18 -13.21 -38.13
CA GLY A 257 1.93 -12.09 -37.61
C GLY A 257 1.01 -11.17 -36.80
N HIS A 258 1.39 -10.87 -35.57
CA HIS A 258 0.81 -9.73 -34.84
C HIS A 258 1.64 -8.50 -35.21
N GLY A 259 0.97 -7.54 -35.88
CA GLY A 259 1.51 -6.23 -36.14
C GLY A 259 1.72 -5.47 -34.84
#